data_b9792bb8866385403f15e88a855b9e05
#
_entry.id   b9792bb8866385403f15e88a855b9e05
#
_cell.length_a   1.000
_cell.length_b   1.000
_cell.length_c   1.000
_cell.angle_alpha   90.00
_cell.angle_beta   90.00
_cell.angle_gamma   90.00
#
_symmetry.space_group_name_H-M   'P 1'
#
loop_
_entity.id
_entity.type
_entity.pdbx_description
1 polymer ?
#
loop_
_entity_poly.entity_id
_entity_poly.type
_entity_poly.pdbx_seq_one_letter_code
_entity_poly.pdbx_strand_id
1 'polypeptide(L)'
;MEELEADKIPEVPHPRKNKKIYGHNSAKNSFLKSLQSEKLHHAWLIHGPRGVGKATLAWKIAKLLQNGFTNFEKVEEENQLSLISKRIEALSEQSIFLCRRQFDKSKKKFLKEISVDEIRKINHFFSLSSTKAKYRIVIIDNINELSISASNALLKILEEPPSNGIFILISENKRSVLPTIISRCRILECNFLDFDHFEKAILSLNIKNLSNEKITKLFYMSEGSVGKALEIQQHSGIEIFDKLLQILIFEDTQNDENIWELITAKHNFETTKDYHKFLFNLLLSAIVQISKSLVNKQKSFLINTNINNTNDDEKYFPYSLIYSIIIEDLNEALKVNLSLADILFTSFLKINKITKDLKLE
;
A
#
# COMPACT_ATOMS: atom_id res chain seq x y z
N MET A 1 20.76 8.00 15.91
CA MET A 1 19.29 7.87 15.81
C MET A 1 18.96 7.66 14.34
N GLU A 2 18.28 6.56 13.99
CA GLU A 2 17.75 6.40 12.62
C GLU A 2 16.77 7.55 12.35
N GLU A 3 16.93 8.23 11.22
CA GLU A 3 15.96 9.23 10.79
C GLU A 3 14.63 8.54 10.52
N LEU A 4 13.55 9.12 11.06
CA LEU A 4 12.20 8.66 10.76
C LEU A 4 11.90 8.92 9.28
N GLU A 5 11.42 7.90 8.57
CA GLU A 5 11.13 7.94 7.13
C GLU A 5 9.63 7.70 6.92
N ALA A 6 8.96 8.61 6.20
CA ALA A 6 7.51 8.57 5.98
C ALA A 6 7.05 7.35 5.16
N ASP A 7 7.96 6.78 4.38
CA ASP A 7 7.77 5.67 3.45
C ASP A 7 8.29 4.33 3.99
N LYS A 8 8.62 4.26 5.30
CA LYS A 8 9.14 3.05 5.96
C LYS A 8 8.09 2.44 6.89
N ILE A 9 7.86 1.14 6.76
CA ILE A 9 7.12 0.36 7.75
C ILE A 9 8.09 0.03 8.90
N PRO A 10 7.71 0.23 10.18
CA PRO A 10 8.54 -0.13 11.32
C PRO A 10 9.02 -1.59 11.27
N GLU A 11 10.20 -1.88 11.81
CA GLU A 11 10.79 -3.22 11.91
C GLU A 11 11.05 -3.96 10.58
N VAL A 12 10.73 -3.36 9.45
CA VAL A 12 10.93 -3.93 8.12
C VAL A 12 11.99 -3.13 7.37
N PRO A 13 12.85 -3.78 6.56
CA PRO A 13 13.80 -3.06 5.72
C PRO A 13 13.07 -2.07 4.80
N HIS A 14 13.61 -0.86 4.69
CA HIS A 14 13.07 0.12 3.74
C HIS A 14 13.08 -0.45 2.30
N PRO A 15 12.08 -0.14 1.44
CA PRO A 15 11.98 -0.63 0.05
C PRO A 15 13.29 -0.54 -0.77
N ARG A 16 14.12 0.50 -0.55
CA ARG A 16 15.42 0.65 -1.21
C ARG A 16 16.45 -0.42 -0.86
N LYS A 17 16.28 -1.09 0.30
CA LYS A 17 17.16 -2.15 0.79
C LYS A 17 16.68 -3.55 0.39
N ASN A 18 15.48 -3.68 -0.18
CA ASN A 18 14.97 -4.98 -0.60
C ASN A 18 15.85 -5.55 -1.73
N LYS A 19 16.28 -6.81 -1.56
CA LYS A 19 17.11 -7.49 -2.56
C LYS A 19 16.34 -7.83 -3.83
N LYS A 20 15.08 -8.27 -3.70
CA LYS A 20 14.25 -8.72 -4.82
C LYS A 20 12.93 -7.98 -4.88
N ILE A 21 12.35 -7.93 -6.08
CA ILE A 21 10.97 -7.54 -6.31
C ILE A 21 10.20 -8.72 -6.86
N TYR A 22 9.12 -9.07 -6.20
CA TYR A 22 8.28 -10.20 -6.56
C TYR A 22 7.08 -9.73 -7.39
N GLY A 23 6.72 -10.51 -8.41
CA GLY A 23 5.63 -10.16 -9.32
C GLY A 23 5.94 -8.96 -10.23
N HIS A 24 4.89 -8.25 -10.62
CA HIS A 24 4.90 -7.04 -11.46
C HIS A 24 5.64 -7.21 -12.81
N ASN A 25 5.61 -8.41 -13.40
CA ASN A 25 6.35 -8.72 -14.62
C ASN A 25 5.93 -7.84 -15.80
N SER A 26 4.65 -7.49 -15.91
CA SER A 26 4.16 -6.58 -16.95
C SER A 26 4.80 -5.20 -16.85
N ALA A 27 4.84 -4.62 -15.64
CA ALA A 27 5.47 -3.32 -15.37
C ALA A 27 6.98 -3.35 -15.63
N LYS A 28 7.68 -4.40 -15.14
CA LYS A 28 9.12 -4.61 -15.38
C LYS A 28 9.42 -4.70 -16.88
N ASN A 29 8.68 -5.51 -17.62
CA ASN A 29 8.87 -5.72 -19.05
C ASN A 29 8.56 -4.44 -19.86
N SER A 30 7.53 -3.69 -19.47
CA SER A 30 7.19 -2.41 -20.12
C SER A 30 8.33 -1.39 -19.97
N PHE A 31 8.91 -1.30 -18.78
CA PHE A 31 10.06 -0.43 -18.53
C PHE A 31 11.29 -0.88 -19.31
N LEU A 32 11.64 -2.17 -19.31
CA LEU A 32 12.79 -2.72 -20.03
C LEU A 32 12.69 -2.53 -21.54
N LYS A 33 11.51 -2.72 -22.14
CA LYS A 33 11.28 -2.42 -23.56
C LYS A 33 11.58 -0.96 -23.92
N SER A 34 11.18 -0.02 -23.05
CA SER A 34 11.47 1.39 -23.25
C SER A 34 12.97 1.70 -23.10
N LEU A 35 13.63 1.05 -22.15
CA LEU A 35 15.07 1.20 -21.94
C LEU A 35 15.88 0.70 -23.13
N GLN A 36 15.50 -0.45 -23.70
CA GLN A 36 16.16 -1.08 -24.87
C GLN A 36 15.95 -0.31 -26.18
N SER A 37 14.83 0.42 -26.28
CA SER A 37 14.53 1.22 -27.49
C SER A 37 15.33 2.53 -27.59
N GLU A 38 16.25 2.79 -26.65
CA GLU A 38 17.03 4.03 -26.51
C GLU A 38 16.18 5.32 -26.38
N LYS A 39 14.87 5.18 -26.29
CA LYS A 39 13.88 6.26 -26.09
C LYS A 39 13.24 6.16 -24.72
N LEU A 40 14.09 6.17 -23.67
CA LEU A 40 13.59 6.13 -22.31
C LEU A 40 12.77 7.40 -22.02
N HIS A 41 11.51 7.22 -21.66
CA HIS A 41 10.62 8.32 -21.32
C HIS A 41 11.10 9.01 -20.03
N HIS A 42 10.99 10.33 -19.98
CA HIS A 42 11.46 11.12 -18.83
C HIS A 42 10.61 10.93 -17.55
N ALA A 43 9.35 10.53 -17.65
CA ALA A 43 8.45 10.40 -16.50
C ALA A 43 7.70 9.07 -16.49
N TRP A 44 7.71 8.41 -15.33
CA TRP A 44 7.08 7.12 -15.07
C TRP A 44 6.18 7.22 -13.86
N LEU A 45 4.91 6.86 -14.01
CA LEU A 45 3.94 6.78 -12.92
C LEU A 45 3.72 5.31 -12.55
N ILE A 46 4.25 4.90 -11.39
CA ILE A 46 4.02 3.57 -10.81
C ILE A 46 2.78 3.67 -9.93
N HIS A 47 1.69 3.06 -10.34
CA HIS A 47 0.45 3.09 -9.57
C HIS A 47 -0.06 1.71 -9.21
N GLY A 48 -0.88 1.63 -8.16
CA GLY A 48 -1.48 0.40 -7.67
C GLY A 48 -1.78 0.46 -6.18
N PRO A 49 -2.39 -0.57 -5.60
CA PRO A 49 -2.77 -0.59 -4.19
C PRO A 49 -1.59 -0.34 -3.25
N ARG A 50 -1.88 0.14 -2.03
CA ARG A 50 -0.85 0.35 -1.00
C ARG A 50 -0.19 -0.98 -0.63
N GLY A 51 1.14 -0.98 -0.43
CA GLY A 51 1.88 -2.12 0.09
C GLY A 51 2.22 -3.23 -0.91
N VAL A 52 1.87 -3.11 -2.20
CA VAL A 52 2.15 -4.16 -3.21
C VAL A 52 3.58 -4.17 -3.74
N GLY A 53 4.45 -3.20 -3.36
CA GLY A 53 5.85 -3.16 -3.78
C GLY A 53 6.21 -2.05 -4.78
N LYS A 54 5.35 -1.03 -4.98
CA LYS A 54 5.62 0.11 -5.88
C LYS A 54 6.94 0.82 -5.61
N ALA A 55 7.19 1.16 -4.34
CA ALA A 55 8.43 1.80 -3.92
C ALA A 55 9.65 0.89 -4.17
N THR A 56 9.51 -0.42 -3.94
CA THR A 56 10.57 -1.40 -4.26
C THR A 56 10.88 -1.38 -5.75
N LEU A 57 9.85 -1.35 -6.63
CA LEU A 57 10.05 -1.24 -8.08
C LEU A 57 10.75 0.07 -8.47
N ALA A 58 10.34 1.20 -7.89
CA ALA A 58 10.95 2.50 -8.12
C ALA A 58 12.47 2.49 -7.80
N TRP A 59 12.84 1.95 -6.64
CA TRP A 59 14.24 1.85 -6.24
C TRP A 59 15.02 0.83 -7.08
N LYS A 60 14.38 -0.25 -7.55
CA LYS A 60 15.02 -1.20 -8.48
C LYS A 60 15.27 -0.57 -9.85
N ILE A 61 14.34 0.24 -10.35
CA ILE A 61 14.54 1.03 -11.58
C ILE A 61 15.72 2.00 -11.39
N ALA A 62 15.78 2.70 -10.26
CA ALA A 62 16.86 3.62 -9.97
C ALA A 62 18.23 2.90 -9.93
N LYS A 63 18.33 1.77 -9.24
CA LYS A 63 19.56 0.95 -9.21
C LYS A 63 19.93 0.44 -10.60
N LEU A 64 18.96 -0.01 -11.39
CA LEU A 64 19.18 -0.49 -12.76
C LEU A 64 19.79 0.60 -13.64
N LEU A 65 19.20 1.79 -13.62
CA LEU A 65 19.66 2.92 -14.44
C LEU A 65 21.05 3.43 -14.03
N GLN A 66 21.31 3.54 -12.72
CA GLN A 66 22.58 4.08 -12.21
C GLN A 66 23.75 3.11 -12.38
N ASN A 67 23.51 1.80 -12.30
CA ASN A 67 24.55 0.79 -12.55
C ASN A 67 24.69 0.44 -14.04
N GLY A 68 23.85 0.97 -14.93
CA GLY A 68 23.87 0.64 -16.35
C GLY A 68 23.47 -0.79 -16.66
N PHE A 69 22.68 -1.44 -15.78
CA PHE A 69 22.18 -2.78 -16.01
C PHE A 69 21.06 -2.81 -17.07
N THR A 70 20.95 -3.91 -17.78
CA THR A 70 19.98 -4.09 -18.88
C THR A 70 18.75 -4.91 -18.49
N ASN A 71 18.77 -5.55 -17.30
CA ASN A 71 17.66 -6.33 -16.77
C ASN A 71 17.62 -6.27 -15.25
N PHE A 72 16.49 -6.66 -14.65
CA PHE A 72 16.28 -6.62 -13.20
C PHE A 72 17.02 -7.76 -12.49
N GLU A 73 17.25 -8.88 -13.16
CA GLU A 73 17.96 -10.05 -12.61
C GLU A 73 19.36 -9.64 -12.14
N LYS A 74 20.09 -8.86 -12.94
CA LYS A 74 21.42 -8.33 -12.56
C LYS A 74 21.38 -7.47 -11.31
N VAL A 75 20.28 -6.70 -11.09
CA VAL A 75 20.08 -5.90 -9.89
C VAL A 75 19.80 -6.79 -8.67
N GLU A 76 19.13 -7.92 -8.89
CA GLU A 76 18.71 -8.85 -7.83
C GLU A 76 19.81 -9.86 -7.45
N GLU A 77 20.64 -10.24 -8.42
CA GLU A 77 21.75 -11.19 -8.26
C GLU A 77 23.06 -10.54 -7.75
N GLU A 78 23.04 -9.23 -7.54
CA GLU A 78 24.20 -8.49 -7.05
C GLU A 78 24.57 -8.97 -5.62
N ASN A 79 25.43 -10.02 -5.55
CA ASN A 79 25.84 -10.64 -4.30
C ASN A 79 26.67 -9.69 -3.40
N GLN A 80 27.45 -8.80 -4.03
CA GLN A 80 28.11 -7.69 -3.35
C GLN A 80 27.59 -6.41 -3.97
N LEU A 81 26.84 -5.61 -3.19
CA LEU A 81 26.34 -4.31 -3.64
C LEU A 81 27.50 -3.47 -4.21
N SER A 82 27.33 -2.97 -5.43
CA SER A 82 28.21 -1.97 -6.01
C SER A 82 28.31 -0.75 -5.11
N LEU A 83 29.37 0.05 -5.25
CA LEU A 83 29.48 1.32 -4.53
C LEU A 83 28.27 2.23 -4.77
N ILE A 84 27.73 2.21 -6.00
CA ILE A 84 26.53 2.97 -6.38
C ILE A 84 25.30 2.44 -5.59
N SER A 85 25.08 1.12 -5.59
CA SER A 85 23.96 0.51 -4.85
C SER A 85 24.04 0.79 -3.34
N LYS A 86 25.23 0.76 -2.74
CA LYS A 86 25.44 1.13 -1.33
C LYS A 86 25.09 2.59 -1.06
N ARG A 87 25.50 3.52 -1.95
CA ARG A 87 25.14 4.95 -1.83
C ARG A 87 23.64 5.18 -1.97
N ILE A 88 22.98 4.45 -2.88
CA ILE A 88 21.52 4.51 -3.03
C ILE A 88 20.84 4.06 -1.73
N GLU A 89 21.26 2.95 -1.15
CA GLU A 89 20.70 2.46 0.11
C GLU A 89 20.94 3.41 1.29
N ALA A 90 22.05 4.11 1.30
CA ALA A 90 22.40 5.13 2.29
C ALA A 90 21.81 6.52 2.00
N LEU A 91 21.03 6.70 0.91
CA LEU A 91 20.56 8.01 0.43
C LEU A 91 21.67 9.05 0.22
N SER A 92 22.88 8.61 -0.13
CA SER A 92 24.06 9.46 -0.37
C SER A 92 24.46 9.51 -1.84
N GLU A 93 23.67 8.89 -2.75
CA GLU A 93 23.91 8.97 -4.18
C GLU A 93 23.42 10.31 -4.74
N GLN A 94 24.36 11.14 -5.21
CA GLN A 94 24.11 12.51 -5.65
C GLN A 94 23.29 12.61 -6.94
N SER A 95 23.16 11.53 -7.68
CA SER A 95 22.35 11.46 -8.91
C SER A 95 20.89 11.10 -8.64
N ILE A 96 20.49 10.90 -7.39
CA ILE A 96 19.12 10.55 -6.99
C ILE A 96 18.60 11.57 -5.98
N PHE A 97 17.42 12.12 -6.24
CA PHE A 97 16.68 12.97 -5.32
C PHE A 97 15.38 12.27 -4.89
N LEU A 98 15.20 12.09 -3.57
CA LEU A 98 13.97 11.55 -3.00
C LEU A 98 13.11 12.67 -2.44
N CYS A 99 11.92 12.85 -3.02
CA CYS A 99 10.90 13.78 -2.57
C CYS A 99 9.81 13.02 -1.85
N ARG A 100 9.62 13.31 -0.56
CA ARG A 100 8.62 12.70 0.31
C ARG A 100 8.20 13.68 1.42
N ARG A 101 7.16 13.33 2.17
CA ARG A 101 6.75 14.13 3.33
C ARG A 101 7.89 14.29 4.33
N GLN A 102 8.10 15.52 4.77
CA GLN A 102 9.14 15.86 5.73
C GLN A 102 8.66 15.64 7.17
N PHE A 103 9.58 15.26 8.05
CA PHE A 103 9.32 15.12 9.47
C PHE A 103 9.49 16.49 10.16
N ASP A 104 8.43 16.99 10.76
CA ASP A 104 8.44 18.21 11.58
C ASP A 104 8.97 17.86 12.97
N LYS A 105 10.22 18.24 13.23
CA LYS A 105 10.90 17.99 14.52
C LYS A 105 10.20 18.70 15.70
N SER A 106 9.55 19.85 15.44
CA SER A 106 8.87 20.63 16.47
C SER A 106 7.57 19.96 16.93
N LYS A 107 6.83 19.40 15.99
CA LYS A 107 5.56 18.69 16.22
C LYS A 107 5.73 17.19 16.41
N LYS A 108 6.95 16.67 16.24
CA LYS A 108 7.28 15.24 16.29
C LYS A 108 6.38 14.36 15.40
N LYS A 109 6.01 14.87 14.21
CA LYS A 109 5.15 14.15 13.26
C LYS A 109 5.51 14.52 11.82
N PHE A 110 5.13 13.66 10.88
CA PHE A 110 5.24 13.98 9.46
C PHE A 110 4.25 15.08 9.06
N LEU A 111 4.69 15.95 8.16
CA LEU A 111 3.78 16.89 7.50
C LEU A 111 2.67 16.13 6.77
N LYS A 112 1.50 16.73 6.65
CA LYS A 112 0.37 16.09 5.96
C LYS A 112 0.58 15.96 4.46
N GLU A 113 1.32 16.92 3.87
CA GLU A 113 1.52 17.06 2.44
C GLU A 113 2.98 17.34 2.11
N ILE A 114 3.36 17.05 0.88
CA ILE A 114 4.63 17.47 0.28
C ILE A 114 4.44 18.93 -0.21
N SER A 115 5.23 19.82 0.31
CA SER A 115 5.13 21.25 0.01
C SER A 115 5.71 21.62 -1.36
N VAL A 116 5.34 22.78 -1.89
CA VAL A 116 5.93 23.34 -3.11
C VAL A 116 7.44 23.56 -2.99
N ASP A 117 7.95 23.83 -1.80
CA ASP A 117 9.38 24.05 -1.57
C ASP A 117 10.18 22.76 -1.77
N GLU A 118 9.62 21.59 -1.44
CA GLU A 118 10.23 20.30 -1.76
C GLU A 118 10.34 20.08 -3.29
N ILE A 119 9.34 20.50 -4.05
CA ILE A 119 9.38 20.43 -5.52
C ILE A 119 10.40 21.44 -6.08
N ARG A 120 10.51 22.64 -5.49
CA ARG A 120 11.52 23.63 -5.89
C ARG A 120 12.96 23.11 -5.71
N LYS A 121 13.21 22.28 -4.71
CA LYS A 121 14.53 21.62 -4.53
C LYS A 121 14.90 20.71 -5.71
N ILE A 122 13.92 20.18 -6.44
CA ILE A 122 14.16 19.40 -7.67
C ILE A 122 14.84 20.26 -8.74
N ASN A 123 14.41 21.52 -8.91
CA ASN A 123 15.07 22.44 -9.85
C ASN A 123 16.53 22.71 -9.45
N HIS A 124 16.76 22.94 -8.15
CA HIS A 124 18.12 23.10 -7.65
C HIS A 124 18.95 21.81 -7.83
N PHE A 125 18.36 20.66 -7.58
CA PHE A 125 19.02 19.38 -7.83
C PHE A 125 19.49 19.27 -9.28
N PHE A 126 18.69 19.67 -10.26
CA PHE A 126 19.09 19.62 -11.68
C PHE A 126 20.07 20.74 -12.10
N SER A 127 20.12 21.85 -11.38
CA SER A 127 21.06 22.94 -11.67
C SER A 127 22.48 22.69 -11.18
N LEU A 128 22.69 21.76 -10.25
CA LEU A 128 24.01 21.39 -9.75
C LEU A 128 24.82 20.73 -10.88
N SER A 129 26.06 21.20 -11.09
CA SER A 129 26.95 20.68 -12.14
C SER A 129 27.32 19.20 -11.93
N SER A 130 27.15 18.47 -12.98
CA SER A 130 27.60 17.12 -13.35
C SER A 130 28.05 16.15 -12.26
N THR A 131 27.15 15.27 -11.93
CA THR A 131 27.55 13.88 -11.65
C THR A 131 27.91 13.22 -13.00
N LYS A 132 28.91 12.33 -13.02
CA LYS A 132 29.24 11.50 -14.21
C LYS A 132 28.13 10.50 -14.56
N ALA A 133 27.00 10.56 -13.87
CA ALA A 133 25.85 9.68 -14.05
C ALA A 133 25.13 10.00 -15.37
N LYS A 134 24.77 8.94 -16.12
CA LYS A 134 23.99 9.03 -17.36
C LYS A 134 22.62 9.66 -17.13
N TYR A 135 21.98 9.36 -15.99
CA TYR A 135 20.66 9.84 -15.63
C TYR A 135 20.67 10.49 -14.25
N ARG A 136 19.85 11.52 -14.08
CA ARG A 136 19.53 12.12 -12.79
C ARG A 136 18.08 11.77 -12.46
N ILE A 137 17.89 11.09 -11.34
CA ILE A 137 16.61 10.44 -11.02
C ILE A 137 15.93 11.19 -9.88
N VAL A 138 14.66 11.49 -10.05
CA VAL A 138 13.79 12.02 -9.00
C VAL A 138 12.75 10.97 -8.68
N ILE A 139 12.67 10.55 -7.42
CA ILE A 139 11.62 9.67 -6.92
C ILE A 139 10.67 10.51 -6.06
N ILE A 140 9.37 10.50 -6.36
CA ILE A 140 8.33 11.17 -5.56
C ILE A 140 7.46 10.09 -4.92
N ASP A 141 7.53 9.96 -3.59
CA ASP A 141 6.79 8.98 -2.81
C ASP A 141 6.03 9.67 -1.65
N ASN A 142 4.78 9.90 -1.77
CA ASN A 142 3.74 9.53 -2.73
C ASN A 142 3.21 10.80 -3.46
N ILE A 143 2.94 10.73 -4.77
CA ILE A 143 2.42 11.89 -5.53
C ILE A 143 1.03 12.33 -5.07
N ASN A 144 0.24 11.44 -4.48
CA ASN A 144 -1.08 11.76 -3.94
C ASN A 144 -0.99 12.67 -2.69
N GLU A 145 0.21 12.84 -2.13
CA GLU A 145 0.48 13.67 -0.96
C GLU A 145 1.01 15.07 -1.34
N LEU A 146 1.07 15.39 -2.63
CA LEU A 146 1.45 16.72 -3.08
C LEU A 146 0.36 17.74 -2.75
N SER A 147 0.75 18.89 -2.20
CA SER A 147 -0.15 20.05 -2.15
C SER A 147 -0.53 20.51 -3.56
N ILE A 148 -1.62 21.24 -3.72
CA ILE A 148 -2.06 21.77 -5.03
C ILE A 148 -0.95 22.60 -5.68
N SER A 149 -0.29 23.46 -4.90
CA SER A 149 0.82 24.28 -5.39
C SER A 149 2.05 23.46 -5.79
N ALA A 150 2.34 22.36 -5.05
CA ALA A 150 3.41 21.42 -5.39
C ALA A 150 3.11 20.68 -6.70
N SER A 151 1.87 20.23 -6.88
CA SER A 151 1.42 19.56 -8.12
C SER A 151 1.57 20.47 -9.34
N ASN A 152 1.16 21.73 -9.22
CA ASN A 152 1.30 22.72 -10.29
C ASN A 152 2.77 23.05 -10.60
N ALA A 153 3.63 23.08 -9.58
CA ALA A 153 5.07 23.28 -9.79
C ALA A 153 5.71 22.06 -10.50
N LEU A 154 5.30 20.85 -10.14
CA LEU A 154 5.77 19.62 -10.79
C LEU A 154 5.38 19.57 -12.26
N LEU A 155 4.17 20.01 -12.62
CA LEU A 155 3.71 20.06 -14.02
C LEU A 155 4.69 20.82 -14.92
N LYS A 156 5.19 21.99 -14.48
CA LYS A 156 6.16 22.80 -15.26
C LYS A 156 7.44 22.02 -15.55
N ILE A 157 7.92 21.22 -14.58
CA ILE A 157 9.14 20.42 -14.74
C ILE A 157 8.90 19.23 -15.67
N LEU A 158 7.69 18.65 -15.64
CA LEU A 158 7.32 17.54 -16.51
C LEU A 158 7.05 17.99 -17.96
N GLU A 159 6.67 19.27 -18.18
CA GLU A 159 6.49 19.86 -19.50
C GLU A 159 7.84 20.12 -20.18
N GLU A 160 8.80 20.66 -19.43
CA GLU A 160 10.16 20.97 -19.91
C GLU A 160 11.19 20.18 -19.08
N PRO A 161 11.26 18.86 -19.26
CA PRO A 161 12.14 18.04 -18.43
C PRO A 161 13.61 18.27 -18.77
N PRO A 162 14.50 18.24 -17.77
CA PRO A 162 15.95 18.26 -18.01
C PRO A 162 16.38 17.08 -18.89
N SER A 163 17.35 17.29 -19.79
CA SER A 163 17.75 16.34 -20.83
C SER A 163 18.15 14.94 -20.33
N ASN A 164 18.66 14.84 -19.10
CA ASN A 164 19.05 13.60 -18.45
C ASN A 164 18.18 13.27 -17.23
N GLY A 165 17.05 13.95 -17.07
CA GLY A 165 16.13 13.81 -15.94
C GLY A 165 15.18 12.63 -16.13
N ILE A 166 15.08 11.76 -15.11
CA ILE A 166 14.10 10.69 -15.04
C ILE A 166 13.28 10.87 -13.77
N PHE A 167 11.96 10.96 -13.94
CA PHE A 167 11.00 11.09 -12.84
C PHE A 167 10.29 9.76 -12.62
N ILE A 168 10.33 9.27 -11.39
CA ILE A 168 9.62 8.07 -10.95
C ILE A 168 8.61 8.51 -9.90
N LEU A 169 7.33 8.53 -10.28
CA LEU A 169 6.23 9.00 -9.46
C LEU A 169 5.49 7.78 -8.91
N ILE A 170 5.27 7.73 -7.60
CA ILE A 170 4.55 6.62 -6.95
C ILE A 170 3.16 7.10 -6.57
N SER A 171 2.12 6.33 -6.92
CA SER A 171 0.73 6.64 -6.60
C SER A 171 0.00 5.42 -6.04
N GLU A 172 -0.80 5.63 -5.01
CA GLU A 172 -1.73 4.61 -4.48
C GLU A 172 -3.08 4.65 -5.21
N ASN A 173 -3.48 5.83 -5.66
CA ASN A 173 -4.76 6.04 -6.33
C ASN A 173 -4.59 6.93 -7.56
N LYS A 174 -4.63 6.32 -8.74
CA LYS A 174 -4.52 7.04 -10.02
C LYS A 174 -5.61 8.09 -10.20
N ARG A 175 -6.81 7.87 -9.65
CA ARG A 175 -7.95 8.81 -9.81
C ARG A 175 -7.72 10.15 -9.09
N SER A 176 -6.89 10.17 -8.05
CA SER A 176 -6.55 11.40 -7.31
C SER A 176 -5.31 12.13 -7.87
N VAL A 177 -4.64 11.57 -8.89
CA VAL A 177 -3.55 12.25 -9.61
C VAL A 177 -4.16 13.14 -10.70
N LEU A 178 -3.63 14.36 -10.83
CA LEU A 178 -4.09 15.30 -11.85
C LEU A 178 -3.97 14.68 -13.26
N PRO A 179 -5.03 14.75 -14.09
CA PRO A 179 -5.00 14.22 -15.46
C PRO A 179 -3.85 14.80 -16.30
N THR A 180 -3.48 16.05 -16.05
CA THR A 180 -2.36 16.74 -16.67
C THR A 180 -1.00 16.12 -16.34
N ILE A 181 -0.81 15.57 -15.15
CA ILE A 181 0.39 14.79 -14.77
C ILE A 181 0.35 13.44 -15.46
N ILE A 182 -0.80 12.75 -15.42
CA ILE A 182 -0.97 11.42 -16.02
C ILE A 182 -0.64 11.45 -17.52
N SER A 183 -1.10 12.49 -18.25
CA SER A 183 -0.86 12.62 -19.70
C SER A 183 0.61 12.75 -20.08
N ARG A 184 1.47 13.16 -19.15
CA ARG A 184 2.91 13.35 -19.34
C ARG A 184 3.76 12.19 -18.84
N CYS A 185 3.12 11.14 -18.31
CA CYS A 185 3.81 9.97 -17.73
C CYS A 185 3.53 8.69 -18.53
N ARG A 186 4.53 7.82 -18.62
CA ARG A 186 4.27 6.40 -18.91
C ARG A 186 3.86 5.68 -17.65
N ILE A 187 2.84 4.84 -17.78
CA ILE A 187 2.21 4.18 -16.64
C ILE A 187 2.80 2.78 -16.46
N LEU A 188 3.17 2.47 -15.21
CA LEU A 188 3.53 1.13 -14.76
C LEU A 188 2.52 0.71 -13.70
N GLU A 189 1.74 -0.31 -14.01
CA GLU A 189 0.71 -0.82 -13.11
C GLU A 189 1.26 -1.93 -12.23
N CYS A 190 1.07 -1.79 -10.91
CA CYS A 190 1.38 -2.79 -9.90
C CYS A 190 0.09 -3.27 -9.25
N ASN A 191 -0.26 -4.53 -9.49
CA ASN A 191 -1.45 -5.15 -8.93
C ASN A 191 -1.11 -5.94 -7.66
N PHE A 192 -2.12 -6.46 -6.99
CA PHE A 192 -1.95 -7.42 -5.91
C PHE A 192 -1.11 -8.62 -6.39
N LEU A 193 -0.30 -9.15 -5.49
CA LEU A 193 0.49 -10.35 -5.80
C LEU A 193 -0.40 -11.59 -5.75
N ASP A 194 -0.11 -12.56 -6.60
CA ASP A 194 -0.61 -13.92 -6.43
C ASP A 194 0.04 -14.58 -5.20
N PHE A 195 -0.48 -15.74 -4.80
CA PHE A 195 -0.01 -16.42 -3.58
C PHE A 195 1.48 -16.75 -3.63
N ASP A 196 1.98 -17.27 -4.75
CA ASP A 196 3.38 -17.70 -4.89
C ASP A 196 4.37 -16.53 -4.76
N HIS A 197 4.05 -15.39 -5.39
CA HIS A 197 4.87 -14.19 -5.28
C HIS A 197 4.76 -13.54 -3.89
N PHE A 198 3.56 -13.55 -3.30
CA PHE A 198 3.33 -13.03 -1.96
C PHE A 198 4.10 -13.83 -0.90
N GLU A 199 3.98 -15.17 -0.94
CA GLU A 199 4.69 -16.06 -0.02
C GLU A 199 6.20 -15.84 -0.08
N LYS A 200 6.78 -15.84 -1.31
CA LYS A 200 8.22 -15.57 -1.51
C LYS A 200 8.62 -14.19 -0.98
N ALA A 201 7.76 -13.18 -1.17
CA ALA A 201 8.03 -11.84 -0.67
C ALA A 201 8.04 -11.79 0.87
N ILE A 202 7.04 -12.37 1.52
CA ILE A 202 6.93 -12.44 2.99
C ILE A 202 8.13 -13.22 3.59
N LEU A 203 8.45 -14.40 3.05
CA LEU A 203 9.56 -15.22 3.52
C LEU A 203 10.92 -14.51 3.38
N SER A 204 11.10 -13.70 2.33
CA SER A 204 12.33 -12.93 2.12
C SER A 204 12.59 -11.86 3.18
N LEU A 205 11.58 -11.46 3.93
CA LEU A 205 11.68 -10.46 5.00
C LEU A 205 12.15 -11.05 6.33
N ASN A 206 12.30 -12.38 6.42
CA ASN A 206 12.79 -13.10 7.60
C ASN A 206 12.00 -12.75 8.89
N ILE A 207 10.70 -12.61 8.79
CA ILE A 207 9.83 -12.31 9.93
C ILE A 207 9.74 -13.56 10.82
N LYS A 208 9.97 -13.38 12.12
CA LYS A 208 9.91 -14.49 13.09
C LYS A 208 8.48 -15.01 13.27
N ASN A 209 8.34 -16.30 13.52
CA ASN A 209 7.08 -16.98 13.91
C ASN A 209 5.96 -16.95 12.85
N LEU A 210 6.30 -16.96 11.55
CA LEU A 210 5.34 -17.13 10.46
C LEU A 210 5.26 -18.60 10.05
N SER A 211 4.17 -19.28 10.44
CA SER A 211 3.80 -20.59 9.88
C SER A 211 3.15 -20.44 8.51
N ASN A 212 3.15 -21.50 7.70
CA ASN A 212 2.48 -21.50 6.39
C ASN A 212 0.98 -21.15 6.52
N GLU A 213 0.33 -21.59 7.60
CA GLU A 213 -1.06 -21.23 7.88
C GLU A 213 -1.25 -19.73 8.09
N LYS A 214 -0.35 -19.09 8.88
CA LYS A 214 -0.39 -17.64 9.08
C LYS A 214 -0.12 -16.88 7.78
N ILE A 215 0.81 -17.35 6.94
CA ILE A 215 1.07 -16.73 5.63
C ILE A 215 -0.18 -16.78 4.75
N THR A 216 -0.88 -17.92 4.73
CA THR A 216 -2.12 -18.07 3.98
C THR A 216 -3.22 -17.14 4.50
N LYS A 217 -3.42 -17.06 5.83
CA LYS A 217 -4.35 -16.10 6.44
C LYS A 217 -4.00 -14.66 6.05
N LEU A 218 -2.75 -14.27 6.19
CA LEU A 218 -2.28 -12.93 5.81
C LEU A 218 -2.52 -12.61 4.33
N PHE A 219 -2.30 -13.58 3.44
CA PHE A 219 -2.59 -13.42 2.02
C PHE A 219 -4.05 -13.05 1.76
N TYR A 220 -4.98 -13.82 2.33
CA TYR A 220 -6.40 -13.56 2.14
C TYR A 220 -6.85 -12.24 2.78
N MET A 221 -6.36 -11.92 3.99
CA MET A 221 -6.70 -10.68 4.69
C MET A 221 -6.15 -9.44 4.01
N SER A 222 -4.96 -9.54 3.40
CA SER A 222 -4.27 -8.42 2.73
C SER A 222 -4.53 -8.37 1.22
N GLU A 223 -5.23 -9.36 0.65
CA GLU A 223 -5.47 -9.51 -0.79
C GLU A 223 -4.18 -9.56 -1.63
N GLY A 224 -3.10 -10.11 -1.06
CA GLY A 224 -1.79 -10.16 -1.72
C GLY A 224 -0.96 -8.87 -1.60
N SER A 225 -1.34 -7.95 -0.73
CA SER A 225 -0.52 -6.77 -0.40
C SER A 225 0.45 -7.09 0.74
N VAL A 226 1.74 -7.15 0.44
CA VAL A 226 2.79 -7.42 1.44
C VAL A 226 2.82 -6.36 2.54
N GLY A 227 2.71 -5.07 2.19
CA GLY A 227 2.73 -3.99 3.19
C GLY A 227 1.53 -4.04 4.13
N LYS A 228 0.33 -4.35 3.59
CA LYS A 228 -0.89 -4.55 4.41
C LYS A 228 -0.76 -5.78 5.31
N ALA A 229 -0.17 -6.87 4.81
CA ALA A 229 0.08 -8.08 5.60
C ALA A 229 1.04 -7.81 6.77
N LEU A 230 2.08 -7.00 6.54
CA LEU A 230 3.01 -6.59 7.59
C LEU A 230 2.32 -5.75 8.68
N GLU A 231 1.48 -4.80 8.28
CA GLU A 231 0.68 -3.98 9.20
C GLU A 231 -0.25 -4.88 10.05
N ILE A 232 -0.93 -5.85 9.42
CA ILE A 232 -1.77 -6.85 10.10
C ILE A 232 -0.94 -7.65 11.11
N GLN A 233 0.23 -8.12 10.71
CA GLN A 233 1.10 -8.92 11.57
C GLN A 233 1.63 -8.12 12.77
N GLN A 234 2.03 -6.86 12.58
CA GLN A 234 2.56 -5.99 13.65
C GLN A 234 1.53 -5.68 14.73
N HIS A 235 0.27 -5.59 14.38
CA HIS A 235 -0.80 -5.16 15.28
C HIS A 235 -1.71 -6.30 15.73
N SER A 236 -1.21 -7.55 15.72
CA SER A 236 -2.01 -8.74 16.09
C SER A 236 -3.33 -8.82 15.32
N GLY A 237 -3.31 -8.38 14.05
CA GLY A 237 -4.52 -8.26 13.25
C GLY A 237 -5.16 -9.62 12.94
N ILE A 238 -4.42 -10.73 12.99
CA ILE A 238 -4.98 -12.08 12.80
C ILE A 238 -5.93 -12.41 13.96
N GLU A 239 -5.52 -12.17 15.19
CA GLU A 239 -6.32 -12.41 16.39
C GLU A 239 -7.56 -11.51 16.42
N ILE A 240 -7.40 -10.24 16.02
CA ILE A 240 -8.52 -9.29 15.89
C ILE A 240 -9.49 -9.76 14.80
N PHE A 241 -8.98 -10.20 13.67
CA PHE A 241 -9.79 -10.70 12.55
C PHE A 241 -10.59 -11.95 12.93
N ASP A 242 -9.97 -12.89 13.65
CA ASP A 242 -10.67 -14.09 14.15
C ASP A 242 -11.82 -13.71 15.09
N LYS A 243 -11.62 -12.71 15.98
CA LYS A 243 -12.70 -12.15 16.81
C LYS A 243 -13.81 -11.50 15.98
N LEU A 244 -13.43 -10.70 14.97
CA LEU A 244 -14.39 -10.08 14.04
C LEU A 244 -15.25 -11.13 13.32
N LEU A 245 -14.64 -12.22 12.84
CA LEU A 245 -15.37 -13.32 12.21
C LEU A 245 -16.33 -13.99 13.20
N GLN A 246 -15.93 -14.20 14.46
CA GLN A 246 -16.80 -14.74 15.49
C GLN A 246 -18.03 -13.84 15.71
N ILE A 247 -17.82 -12.53 15.86
CA ILE A 247 -18.91 -11.55 16.02
C ILE A 247 -19.86 -11.54 14.82
N LEU A 248 -19.32 -11.66 13.58
CA LEU A 248 -20.11 -11.58 12.36
C LEU A 248 -20.88 -12.87 12.02
N ILE A 249 -20.38 -14.03 12.46
CA ILE A 249 -20.92 -15.33 12.10
C ILE A 249 -21.82 -15.90 13.21
N PHE A 250 -21.42 -15.72 14.47
CA PHE A 250 -22.16 -16.24 15.63
C PHE A 250 -23.03 -15.14 16.22
N GLU A 251 -24.35 -15.36 16.17
CA GLU A 251 -25.34 -14.49 16.82
C GLU A 251 -25.38 -14.78 18.33
N ASP A 252 -24.50 -14.14 19.08
CA ASP A 252 -24.54 -14.24 20.53
C ASP A 252 -25.29 -13.03 21.14
N THR A 253 -26.04 -13.25 22.21
CA THR A 253 -26.79 -12.19 22.92
C THR A 253 -25.90 -11.13 23.56
N GLN A 254 -24.58 -11.36 23.62
CA GLN A 254 -23.55 -10.45 24.14
C GLN A 254 -22.77 -9.71 23.03
N ASN A 255 -23.25 -9.70 21.80
CA ASN A 255 -22.51 -9.11 20.67
C ASN A 255 -22.17 -7.63 20.86
N ASP A 256 -23.04 -6.83 21.48
CA ASP A 256 -22.80 -5.40 21.66
C ASP A 256 -21.65 -5.11 22.63
N GLU A 257 -21.52 -5.89 23.71
CA GLU A 257 -20.41 -5.78 24.66
C GLU A 257 -19.08 -6.20 24.00
N ASN A 258 -19.07 -7.31 23.27
CA ASN A 258 -17.91 -7.82 22.56
C ASN A 258 -17.43 -6.84 21.46
N ILE A 259 -18.36 -6.20 20.75
CA ILE A 259 -18.05 -5.16 19.74
C ILE A 259 -17.40 -3.96 20.43
N TRP A 260 -17.99 -3.49 21.56
CA TRP A 260 -17.50 -2.33 22.27
C TRP A 260 -16.13 -2.58 22.90
N GLU A 261 -15.92 -3.78 23.48
CA GLU A 261 -14.61 -4.21 23.97
C GLU A 261 -13.55 -4.20 22.87
N LEU A 262 -13.88 -4.67 21.67
CA LEU A 262 -12.97 -4.65 20.53
C LEU A 262 -12.63 -3.23 20.09
N ILE A 263 -13.61 -2.32 20.02
CA ILE A 263 -13.42 -0.92 19.60
C ILE A 263 -12.56 -0.15 20.61
N THR A 264 -12.71 -0.45 21.91
CA THR A 264 -12.01 0.26 23.01
C THR A 264 -10.77 -0.47 23.50
N ALA A 265 -10.38 -1.57 22.87
CA ALA A 265 -9.22 -2.37 23.27
C ALA A 265 -7.92 -1.54 23.29
N LYS A 266 -7.00 -1.92 24.18
CA LYS A 266 -5.65 -1.36 24.19
C LYS A 266 -4.91 -1.76 22.91
N HIS A 267 -4.24 -0.80 22.29
CA HIS A 267 -3.54 -0.98 21.01
C HIS A 267 -2.17 -0.28 21.00
N ASN A 268 -1.32 -0.69 20.05
CA ASN A 268 0.03 -0.14 19.85
C ASN A 268 0.10 0.89 18.70
N PHE A 269 -1.04 1.47 18.30
CA PHE A 269 -1.08 2.52 17.30
C PHE A 269 -0.73 3.88 17.92
N GLU A 270 -0.18 4.79 17.11
CA GLU A 270 0.14 6.16 17.56
C GLU A 270 -1.10 6.92 18.01
N THR A 271 -2.22 6.71 17.32
CA THR A 271 -3.50 7.34 17.68
C THR A 271 -4.63 6.33 17.68
N THR A 272 -5.65 6.56 18.50
CA THR A 272 -6.90 5.79 18.51
C THR A 272 -7.61 5.85 17.14
N LYS A 273 -7.47 6.97 16.43
CA LYS A 273 -8.02 7.14 15.07
C LYS A 273 -7.39 6.16 14.08
N ASP A 274 -6.09 5.90 14.18
CA ASP A 274 -5.40 4.95 13.30
C ASP A 274 -5.79 3.51 13.63
N TYR A 275 -5.97 3.18 14.91
CA TYR A 275 -6.53 1.91 15.33
C TYR A 275 -7.93 1.68 14.76
N HIS A 276 -8.83 2.65 14.86
CA HIS A 276 -10.17 2.52 14.31
C HIS A 276 -10.18 2.36 12.79
N LYS A 277 -9.30 3.07 12.06
CA LYS A 277 -9.13 2.84 10.61
C LYS A 277 -8.65 1.43 10.31
N PHE A 278 -7.72 0.92 11.11
CA PHE A 278 -7.25 -0.45 10.98
C PHE A 278 -8.38 -1.46 11.20
N LEU A 279 -9.21 -1.28 12.24
CA LEU A 279 -10.39 -2.11 12.47
C LEU A 279 -11.38 -2.06 11.30
N PHE A 280 -11.65 -0.88 10.72
CA PHE A 280 -12.47 -0.75 9.53
C PHE A 280 -11.93 -1.58 8.36
N ASN A 281 -10.63 -1.51 8.12
CA ASN A 281 -10.00 -2.29 7.04
C ASN A 281 -10.11 -3.80 7.27
N LEU A 282 -9.98 -4.25 8.51
CA LEU A 282 -10.17 -5.66 8.87
C LEU A 282 -11.64 -6.08 8.72
N LEU A 283 -12.59 -5.24 9.15
CA LEU A 283 -14.02 -5.49 9.00
C LEU A 283 -14.41 -5.61 7.52
N LEU A 284 -13.96 -4.70 6.67
CA LEU A 284 -14.18 -4.77 5.23
C LEU A 284 -13.58 -6.05 4.61
N SER A 285 -12.37 -6.41 5.06
CA SER A 285 -11.73 -7.66 4.62
C SER A 285 -12.53 -8.88 5.06
N ALA A 286 -13.07 -8.91 6.29
CA ALA A 286 -13.91 -10.00 6.78
C ALA A 286 -15.18 -10.15 5.93
N ILE A 287 -15.86 -9.06 5.62
CA ILE A 287 -17.07 -9.05 4.78
C ILE A 287 -16.77 -9.62 3.39
N VAL A 288 -15.65 -9.19 2.78
CA VAL A 288 -15.22 -9.71 1.47
C VAL A 288 -14.94 -11.21 1.53
N GLN A 289 -14.28 -11.70 2.60
CA GLN A 289 -14.00 -13.13 2.74
C GLN A 289 -15.27 -13.96 2.98
N ILE A 290 -16.21 -13.47 3.79
CA ILE A 290 -17.52 -14.10 3.97
C ILE A 290 -18.24 -14.17 2.62
N SER A 291 -18.31 -13.07 1.87
CA SER A 291 -18.94 -13.04 0.53
C SER A 291 -18.30 -14.05 -0.43
N LYS A 292 -16.97 -14.11 -0.50
CA LYS A 292 -16.25 -15.06 -1.37
C LYS A 292 -16.49 -16.51 -0.96
N SER A 293 -16.59 -16.82 0.33
CA SER A 293 -16.86 -18.18 0.82
C SER A 293 -18.26 -18.67 0.44
N LEU A 294 -19.23 -17.77 0.46
CA LEU A 294 -20.59 -18.05 0.04
C LEU A 294 -20.70 -18.32 -1.47
N VAL A 295 -20.04 -17.49 -2.30
CA VAL A 295 -20.06 -17.64 -3.78
C VAL A 295 -19.40 -18.93 -4.25
N ASN A 296 -18.23 -19.27 -3.71
CA ASN A 296 -17.42 -20.36 -4.27
C ASN A 296 -17.81 -21.77 -3.78
N LYS A 297 -18.80 -21.91 -2.88
CA LYS A 297 -19.17 -23.20 -2.25
C LYS A 297 -17.95 -24.01 -1.72
N GLN A 298 -16.77 -23.42 -1.73
CA GLN A 298 -15.56 -24.01 -1.18
C GLN A 298 -15.42 -23.58 0.27
N LYS A 299 -15.04 -24.53 1.14
CA LYS A 299 -14.64 -24.20 2.52
C LYS A 299 -13.60 -23.10 2.44
N SER A 300 -13.97 -21.88 2.82
CA SER A 300 -12.99 -20.80 2.92
C SER A 300 -11.96 -21.24 3.97
N PHE A 301 -10.69 -21.20 3.61
CA PHE A 301 -9.59 -21.50 4.55
C PHE A 301 -9.68 -20.67 5.84
N LEU A 302 -10.31 -19.50 5.77
CA LEU A 302 -10.47 -18.58 6.90
C LEU A 302 -11.72 -18.87 7.76
N ILE A 303 -12.72 -19.57 7.20
CA ILE A 303 -14.00 -19.81 7.86
C ILE A 303 -14.18 -21.30 8.01
N ASN A 304 -13.72 -21.85 9.15
CA ASN A 304 -13.86 -23.27 9.50
C ASN A 304 -15.32 -23.68 9.87
N THR A 305 -16.30 -22.81 9.62
CA THR A 305 -17.69 -23.09 9.91
C THR A 305 -18.37 -23.76 8.72
N ASN A 306 -19.09 -24.84 8.96
CA ASN A 306 -20.08 -25.40 8.05
C ASN A 306 -21.20 -24.36 7.86
N ILE A 307 -20.98 -23.36 6.99
CA ILE A 307 -22.09 -22.55 6.49
C ILE A 307 -22.89 -23.52 5.63
N ASN A 308 -24.04 -23.95 6.18
CA ASN A 308 -24.90 -24.94 5.55
C ASN A 308 -25.20 -24.55 4.10
N ASN A 309 -25.01 -25.52 3.20
CA ASN A 309 -25.28 -25.44 1.77
C ASN A 309 -26.75 -25.04 1.52
N THR A 310 -27.01 -23.76 1.40
CA THR A 310 -28.27 -23.26 0.87
C THR A 310 -28.06 -22.79 -0.55
N ASN A 311 -28.89 -23.31 -1.47
CA ASN A 311 -28.75 -23.19 -2.93
C ASN A 311 -29.17 -21.83 -3.51
N ASP A 312 -29.06 -20.72 -2.79
CA ASP A 312 -29.66 -19.47 -3.21
C ASP A 312 -28.63 -18.41 -3.58
N ASP A 313 -28.54 -18.09 -4.87
CA ASP A 313 -27.75 -16.95 -5.40
C ASP A 313 -28.21 -15.60 -4.80
N GLU A 314 -29.42 -15.53 -4.27
CA GLU A 314 -30.00 -14.34 -3.63
C GLU A 314 -29.32 -13.96 -2.31
N LYS A 315 -28.60 -14.87 -1.64
CA LYS A 315 -27.91 -14.60 -0.37
C LYS A 315 -26.59 -13.83 -0.50
N TYR A 316 -26.09 -13.62 -1.73
CA TYR A 316 -24.82 -12.91 -1.97
C TYR A 316 -24.97 -11.41 -2.05
N PHE A 317 -26.12 -10.95 -2.53
CA PHE A 317 -26.43 -9.54 -2.70
C PHE A 317 -26.26 -8.71 -1.42
N PRO A 318 -26.64 -9.21 -0.23
CA PRO A 318 -26.56 -8.44 1.01
C PRO A 318 -25.15 -8.04 1.41
N TYR A 319 -24.15 -8.91 1.25
CA TYR A 319 -22.78 -8.61 1.67
C TYR A 319 -22.09 -7.55 0.79
N SER A 320 -22.43 -7.49 -0.51
CA SER A 320 -21.95 -6.42 -1.39
C SER A 320 -22.60 -5.08 -1.03
N LEU A 321 -23.89 -5.11 -0.65
CA LEU A 321 -24.61 -3.93 -0.17
C LEU A 321 -24.06 -3.45 1.17
N ILE A 322 -23.83 -4.36 2.13
CA ILE A 322 -23.20 -4.07 3.43
C ILE A 322 -21.85 -3.40 3.21
N TYR A 323 -21.02 -3.94 2.32
CA TYR A 323 -19.70 -3.38 2.00
C TYR A 323 -19.80 -1.93 1.50
N SER A 324 -20.73 -1.64 0.58
CA SER A 324 -20.93 -0.27 0.05
C SER A 324 -21.42 0.69 1.13
N ILE A 325 -22.38 0.29 1.96
CA ILE A 325 -22.90 1.11 3.06
C ILE A 325 -21.78 1.47 4.06
N ILE A 326 -20.96 0.51 4.45
CA ILE A 326 -19.87 0.75 5.41
C ILE A 326 -18.81 1.69 4.83
N ILE A 327 -18.48 1.56 3.54
CA ILE A 327 -17.55 2.48 2.89
C ILE A 327 -18.13 3.90 2.82
N GLU A 328 -19.42 4.05 2.52
CA GLU A 328 -20.09 5.35 2.50
C GLU A 328 -20.06 5.99 3.90
N ASP A 329 -20.49 5.26 4.93
CA ASP A 329 -20.45 5.72 6.34
C ASP A 329 -19.04 6.16 6.75
N LEU A 330 -18.01 5.36 6.41
CA LEU A 330 -16.61 5.70 6.71
C LEU A 330 -16.16 6.97 5.99
N ASN A 331 -16.49 7.11 4.70
CA ASN A 331 -16.11 8.29 3.92
C ASN A 331 -16.80 9.56 4.43
N GLU A 332 -18.06 9.47 4.83
CA GLU A 332 -18.78 10.58 5.43
C GLU A 332 -18.19 10.97 6.78
N ALA A 333 -17.93 9.98 7.64
CA ALA A 333 -17.30 10.21 8.94
C ALA A 333 -15.95 10.92 8.84
N LEU A 334 -15.13 10.53 7.86
CA LEU A 334 -13.84 11.15 7.61
C LEU A 334 -13.94 12.59 7.13
N LYS A 335 -14.98 12.93 6.32
CA LYS A 335 -15.20 14.29 5.81
C LYS A 335 -15.63 15.26 6.90
N VAL A 336 -16.51 14.84 7.81
CA VAL A 336 -17.09 15.69 8.85
C VAL A 336 -16.47 15.49 10.22
N ASN A 337 -15.36 14.75 10.32
CA ASN A 337 -14.62 14.47 11.57
C ASN A 337 -15.48 13.81 12.68
N LEU A 338 -16.40 12.91 12.32
CA LEU A 338 -17.16 12.14 13.32
C LEU A 338 -16.26 11.12 14.06
N SER A 339 -16.76 10.65 15.19
CA SER A 339 -16.13 9.57 15.96
C SER A 339 -16.13 8.28 15.14
N LEU A 340 -14.93 7.79 14.82
CA LEU A 340 -14.81 6.51 14.11
C LEU A 340 -15.24 5.31 14.96
N ALA A 341 -15.20 5.43 16.30
CA ALA A 341 -15.70 4.40 17.21
C ALA A 341 -17.21 4.20 17.04
N ASP A 342 -17.97 5.31 17.03
CA ASP A 342 -19.43 5.26 16.91
C ASP A 342 -19.85 4.75 15.53
N ILE A 343 -19.12 5.13 14.48
CA ILE A 343 -19.38 4.63 13.13
C ILE A 343 -19.06 3.13 13.02
N LEU A 344 -17.96 2.66 13.63
CA LEU A 344 -17.67 1.23 13.72
C LEU A 344 -18.82 0.48 14.41
N PHE A 345 -19.24 0.95 15.58
CA PHE A 345 -20.31 0.32 16.34
C PHE A 345 -21.63 0.28 15.53
N THR A 346 -22.03 1.41 14.94
CA THR A 346 -23.23 1.47 14.09
C THR A 346 -23.13 0.60 12.85
N SER A 347 -21.92 0.45 12.26
CA SER A 347 -21.69 -0.46 11.14
C SER A 347 -21.96 -1.92 11.54
N PHE A 348 -21.50 -2.35 12.72
CA PHE A 348 -21.80 -3.69 13.23
C PHE A 348 -23.30 -3.90 13.48
N LEU A 349 -23.99 -2.92 14.05
CA LEU A 349 -25.44 -3.00 14.25
C LEU A 349 -26.21 -3.11 12.91
N LYS A 350 -25.80 -2.36 11.89
CA LYS A 350 -26.36 -2.47 10.54
C LYS A 350 -26.14 -3.85 9.93
N ILE A 351 -24.93 -4.42 10.07
CA ILE A 351 -24.61 -5.77 9.60
C ILE A 351 -25.54 -6.79 10.30
N ASN A 352 -25.60 -6.74 11.63
CA ASN A 352 -26.43 -7.66 12.41
C ASN A 352 -27.90 -7.57 12.03
N LYS A 353 -28.41 -6.37 11.77
CA LYS A 353 -29.81 -6.18 11.34
C LYS A 353 -30.05 -6.81 9.95
N ILE A 354 -29.22 -6.49 8.97
CA ILE A 354 -29.33 -7.00 7.60
C ILE A 354 -29.22 -8.54 7.59
N THR A 355 -28.30 -9.12 8.36
CA THR A 355 -28.13 -10.58 8.44
C THR A 355 -29.29 -11.26 9.13
N LYS A 356 -29.97 -10.62 10.11
CA LYS A 356 -31.19 -11.14 10.75
C LYS A 356 -32.38 -11.11 9.81
N ASP A 357 -32.60 -9.99 9.13
CA ASP A 357 -33.70 -9.84 8.19
C ASP A 357 -33.66 -10.90 7.07
N LEU A 358 -32.44 -11.29 6.65
CA LEU A 358 -32.23 -12.33 5.63
C LEU A 358 -32.45 -13.78 6.11
N LYS A 359 -32.44 -14.04 7.42
CA LYS A 359 -32.71 -15.36 7.95
C LYS A 359 -34.21 -15.58 8.23
N LEU A 360 -35.00 -14.51 8.21
CA LEU A 360 -36.44 -14.53 8.42
C LEU A 360 -37.24 -14.69 7.12
N GLU A 361 -36.61 -14.55 5.96
CA GLU A 361 -37.11 -14.91 4.63
C GLU A 361 -36.56 -16.28 4.18
#